data_46339988fbe43b4fdcf2573674a1c08a
#
_entry.id   46339988fbe43b4fdcf2573674a1c08a
#
_cell.length_a   1.000
_cell.length_b   1.000
_cell.length_c   1.000
_cell.angle_alpha   90.00
_cell.angle_beta   90.00
_cell.angle_gamma   90.00
#
_symmetry.space_group_name_H-M   'P 1'
#
loop_
_entity.id
_entity.type
_entity.pdbx_description
1 polymer ?
#
loop_
_entity_poly.entity_id
_entity_poly.type
_entity_poly.pdbx_seq_one_letter_code
_entity_poly.pdbx_strand_id
1 'polypeptide(L)'
;MRENCRNRGVEVDLDALVRLDAERREKITEQQSVQERRNKLAQAMKGRKPSDEERQLGKELKERDAELEEALVRTRDELARLHQLVPNLTHPDVPIGKTEDENRELRVHGAPPEFAWKALDHLELAAKHDLIDFESGAKVAGQKFYFLKNELVLLEQALVRFSLDLLRRKGYTLFQTPDLARADVAAGLGFNPRGAETNIYSVADSDLVLIGTAEITLGGLHQNEILAGDSLPRRYCGLSHCFRVEGGAHGRASRGLYRVHQFTKVEQVVFCAPHYLAPHLIRGFNDRRGVDAAEFEYEMHRRQWCPCR
;
A
#
# COMPACT_ATOMS: atom_id res chain seq x y z
N MET A 1 19.22 8.17 0.20
CA MET A 1 18.01 8.43 0.98
C MET A 1 17.85 9.91 1.35
N ARG A 2 18.83 10.61 1.95
CA ARG A 2 18.73 12.04 2.30
C ARG A 2 18.32 12.94 1.13
N GLU A 3 18.94 12.73 -0.05
CA GLU A 3 18.59 13.45 -1.26
C GLU A 3 17.15 13.16 -1.70
N ASN A 4 16.75 11.88 -1.67
CA ASN A 4 15.39 11.48 -2.00
C ASN A 4 14.34 12.14 -1.09
N CYS A 5 14.60 12.22 0.22
CA CYS A 5 13.73 12.93 1.15
C CYS A 5 13.60 14.42 0.78
N ARG A 6 14.73 15.08 0.49
CA ARG A 6 14.72 16.49 0.05
C ARG A 6 13.93 16.71 -1.23
N ASN A 7 14.17 15.85 -2.25
CA ASN A 7 13.49 15.93 -3.54
C ASN A 7 11.98 15.72 -3.44
N ARG A 8 11.53 14.98 -2.42
CA ARG A 8 10.11 14.70 -2.13
C ARG A 8 9.50 15.65 -1.09
N GLY A 9 10.26 16.63 -0.59
CA GLY A 9 9.78 17.57 0.44
C GLY A 9 9.44 16.91 1.77
N VAL A 10 10.07 15.74 2.09
CA VAL A 10 9.82 15.00 3.32
C VAL A 10 10.92 15.27 4.33
N GLU A 11 10.52 15.73 5.51
CA GLU A 11 11.42 15.93 6.66
C GLU A 11 11.37 14.70 7.57
N VAL A 12 12.52 14.01 7.70
CA VAL A 12 12.69 12.86 8.59
C VAL A 12 14.10 12.83 9.15
N ASP A 13 14.23 12.59 10.45
CA ASP A 13 15.55 12.43 11.10
C ASP A 13 16.14 11.04 10.80
N LEU A 14 16.84 10.95 9.68
CA LEU A 14 17.53 9.73 9.26
C LEU A 14 18.70 9.36 10.19
N ASP A 15 19.29 10.32 10.91
CA ASP A 15 20.38 10.06 11.85
C ASP A 15 19.81 9.44 13.13
N ALA A 16 18.66 9.91 13.62
CA ALA A 16 17.95 9.25 14.71
C ALA A 16 17.55 7.82 14.35
N LEU A 17 17.06 7.59 13.14
CA LEU A 17 16.70 6.25 12.66
C LEU A 17 17.88 5.28 12.68
N VAL A 18 19.06 5.72 12.20
CA VAL A 18 20.29 4.91 12.21
C VAL A 18 20.75 4.64 13.65
N ARG A 19 20.70 5.66 14.53
CA ARG A 19 21.06 5.48 15.94
C ARG A 19 20.15 4.49 16.66
N LEU A 20 18.83 4.60 16.46
CA LEU A 20 17.85 3.70 17.06
C LEU A 20 18.01 2.26 16.57
N ASP A 21 18.34 2.05 15.29
CA ASP A 21 18.60 0.70 14.81
C ASP A 21 19.89 0.11 15.39
N ALA A 22 20.95 0.90 15.57
CA ALA A 22 22.15 0.48 16.25
C ALA A 22 21.86 0.10 17.72
N GLU A 23 21.16 0.96 18.44
CA GLU A 23 20.74 0.74 19.83
C GLU A 23 19.88 -0.53 19.97
N ARG A 24 18.95 -0.75 19.05
CA ARG A 24 18.13 -1.96 19.00
C ARG A 24 18.98 -3.23 18.86
N ARG A 25 19.99 -3.21 17.98
CA ARG A 25 20.89 -4.35 17.78
C ARG A 25 21.73 -4.64 19.04
N GLU A 26 22.24 -3.59 19.68
CA GLU A 26 23.01 -3.72 20.93
C GLU A 26 22.15 -4.35 22.04
N LYS A 27 20.92 -3.85 22.23
CA LYS A 27 19.98 -4.40 23.22
C LYS A 27 19.62 -5.85 22.94
N ILE A 28 19.44 -6.24 21.68
CA ILE A 28 19.17 -7.64 21.30
C ILE A 28 20.37 -8.52 21.69
N THR A 29 21.60 -8.08 21.39
CA THR A 29 22.81 -8.82 21.73
C THR A 29 22.96 -8.99 23.22
N GLU A 30 22.72 -7.91 23.99
CA GLU A 30 22.76 -7.95 25.46
C GLU A 30 21.69 -8.91 26.01
N GLN A 31 20.46 -8.83 25.51
CA GLN A 31 19.38 -9.71 25.94
C GLN A 31 19.69 -11.18 25.69
N GLN A 32 20.23 -11.50 24.50
CA GLN A 32 20.67 -12.86 24.18
C GLN A 32 21.74 -13.35 25.18
N SER A 33 22.70 -12.51 25.53
CA SER A 33 23.72 -12.84 26.53
C SER A 33 23.13 -13.10 27.92
N VAL A 34 22.18 -12.28 28.34
CA VAL A 34 21.45 -12.46 29.61
C VAL A 34 20.66 -13.77 29.61
N GLN A 35 19.96 -14.06 28.52
CA GLN A 35 19.19 -15.30 28.37
C GLN A 35 20.09 -16.55 28.36
N GLU A 36 21.23 -16.47 27.69
CA GLU A 36 22.23 -17.56 27.70
C GLU A 36 22.74 -17.82 29.15
N ARG A 37 23.08 -16.76 29.88
CA ARG A 37 23.51 -16.86 31.29
C ARG A 37 22.41 -17.47 32.17
N ARG A 38 21.17 -17.08 32.00
CA ARG A 38 20.00 -17.65 32.68
C ARG A 38 19.85 -19.15 32.39
N ASN A 39 19.99 -19.54 31.12
CA ASN A 39 19.89 -20.95 30.71
C ASN A 39 21.03 -21.78 31.32
N LYS A 40 22.28 -21.28 31.31
CA LYS A 40 23.42 -21.94 31.95
C LYS A 40 23.21 -22.11 33.45
N LEU A 41 22.72 -21.05 34.14
CA LEU A 41 22.41 -21.11 35.57
C LEU A 41 21.31 -22.14 35.85
N ALA A 42 20.24 -22.16 35.07
CA ALA A 42 19.14 -23.12 35.22
C ALA A 42 19.61 -24.56 35.00
N GLN A 43 20.49 -24.81 34.04
CA GLN A 43 21.11 -26.12 33.81
C GLN A 43 21.98 -26.56 34.97
N ALA A 44 22.82 -25.64 35.52
CA ALA A 44 23.69 -25.92 36.67
C ALA A 44 22.92 -26.26 37.96
N MET A 45 21.71 -25.72 38.11
CA MET A 45 20.81 -25.99 39.25
C MET A 45 19.95 -27.23 39.08
N LYS A 46 19.96 -27.91 37.93
CA LYS A 46 19.09 -29.04 37.67
C LYS A 46 19.39 -30.21 38.59
N GLY A 47 18.38 -30.71 39.30
CA GLY A 47 18.49 -31.87 40.19
C GLY A 47 19.06 -31.58 41.58
N ARG A 48 19.32 -30.32 41.97
CA ARG A 48 19.77 -29.94 43.31
C ARG A 48 19.08 -28.67 43.82
N LYS A 49 19.14 -28.46 45.11
CA LYS A 49 18.67 -27.18 45.71
C LYS A 49 19.65 -26.04 45.39
N PRO A 50 19.19 -24.94 44.79
CA PRO A 50 20.05 -23.79 44.48
C PRO A 50 20.57 -23.10 45.74
N SER A 51 21.80 -22.57 45.68
CA SER A 51 22.37 -21.72 46.74
C SER A 51 21.65 -20.36 46.78
N ASP A 52 21.87 -19.60 47.83
CA ASP A 52 21.28 -18.27 47.96
C ASP A 52 21.88 -17.29 46.94
N GLU A 53 23.18 -17.43 46.64
CA GLU A 53 23.84 -16.68 45.55
C GLU A 53 23.25 -16.99 44.16
N GLU A 54 23.00 -18.26 43.87
CA GLU A 54 22.38 -18.68 42.62
C GLU A 54 20.94 -18.17 42.47
N ARG A 55 20.19 -18.12 43.58
CA ARG A 55 18.86 -17.51 43.60
C ARG A 55 18.91 -16.01 43.33
N GLN A 56 19.83 -15.33 43.99
CA GLN A 56 20.03 -13.89 43.81
C GLN A 56 20.44 -13.56 42.38
N LEU A 57 21.44 -14.28 41.82
CA LEU A 57 21.86 -14.12 40.44
C LEU A 57 20.71 -14.41 39.44
N GLY A 58 19.91 -15.44 39.71
CA GLY A 58 18.75 -15.79 38.88
C GLY A 58 17.69 -14.67 38.89
N LYS A 59 17.51 -13.99 40.05
CA LYS A 59 16.62 -12.85 40.17
C LYS A 59 17.13 -11.65 39.38
N GLU A 60 18.42 -11.29 39.56
CA GLU A 60 19.05 -10.17 38.83
C GLU A 60 19.01 -10.35 37.33
N LEU A 61 19.31 -11.57 36.82
CA LEU A 61 19.24 -11.86 35.39
C LEU A 61 17.81 -11.79 34.86
N LYS A 62 16.81 -12.18 35.66
CA LYS A 62 15.40 -12.06 35.29
C LYS A 62 14.95 -10.59 35.21
N GLU A 63 15.33 -9.80 36.19
CA GLU A 63 15.04 -8.36 36.24
C GLU A 63 15.70 -7.66 35.05
N ARG A 64 16.97 -7.96 34.75
CA ARG A 64 17.70 -7.39 33.61
C ARG A 64 17.05 -7.78 32.27
N ASP A 65 16.63 -9.02 32.08
CA ASP A 65 15.93 -9.47 30.88
C ASP A 65 14.60 -8.70 30.67
N ALA A 66 13.84 -8.46 31.76
CA ALA A 66 12.61 -7.69 31.71
C ALA A 66 12.86 -6.20 31.35
N GLU A 67 13.89 -5.57 31.95
CA GLU A 67 14.27 -4.20 31.59
C GLU A 67 14.67 -4.06 30.12
N LEU A 68 15.44 -5.03 29.61
CA LEU A 68 15.87 -5.05 28.22
C LEU A 68 14.68 -5.24 27.28
N GLU A 69 13.74 -6.12 27.61
CA GLU A 69 12.52 -6.31 26.83
C GLU A 69 11.69 -5.02 26.74
N GLU A 70 11.45 -4.35 27.86
CA GLU A 70 10.76 -3.06 27.86
C GLU A 70 11.51 -2.01 27.01
N ALA A 71 12.84 -1.94 27.17
CA ALA A 71 13.64 -1.00 26.40
C ALA A 71 13.62 -1.31 24.90
N LEU A 72 13.62 -2.61 24.54
CA LEU A 72 13.49 -3.05 23.15
C LEU A 72 12.14 -2.68 22.55
N VAL A 73 11.04 -2.87 23.28
CA VAL A 73 9.71 -2.46 22.83
C VAL A 73 9.70 -0.96 22.53
N ARG A 74 10.14 -0.11 23.45
CA ARG A 74 10.21 1.35 23.24
C ARG A 74 11.06 1.73 22.03
N THR A 75 12.25 1.11 21.90
CA THR A 75 13.15 1.38 20.76
C THR A 75 12.56 0.94 19.44
N ARG A 76 11.88 -0.21 19.40
CA ARG A 76 11.18 -0.72 18.20
C ARG A 76 10.03 0.19 17.77
N ASP A 77 9.22 0.66 18.73
CA ASP A 77 8.08 1.54 18.45
C ASP A 77 8.55 2.88 17.87
N GLU A 78 9.58 3.49 18.46
CA GLU A 78 10.13 4.74 17.96
C GLU A 78 10.81 4.58 16.61
N LEU A 79 11.56 3.48 16.40
CA LEU A 79 12.15 3.13 15.12
C LEU A 79 11.08 2.93 14.05
N ALA A 80 9.99 2.22 14.36
CA ALA A 80 8.88 1.99 13.45
C ALA A 80 8.20 3.32 13.07
N ARG A 81 7.98 4.20 14.05
CA ARG A 81 7.39 5.53 13.82
C ARG A 81 8.23 6.36 12.85
N LEU A 82 9.54 6.45 13.06
CA LEU A 82 10.43 7.19 12.17
C LEU A 82 10.55 6.52 10.79
N HIS A 83 10.58 5.21 10.75
CA HIS A 83 10.69 4.44 9.50
C HIS A 83 9.48 4.66 8.58
N GLN A 84 8.28 4.78 9.14
CA GLN A 84 7.06 5.08 8.37
C GLN A 84 7.09 6.45 7.68
N LEU A 85 7.90 7.40 8.17
CA LEU A 85 8.06 8.71 7.55
C LEU A 85 9.03 8.70 6.35
N VAL A 86 9.84 7.64 6.21
CA VAL A 86 10.83 7.55 5.12
C VAL A 86 10.10 7.25 3.81
N PRO A 87 10.19 8.12 2.80
CA PRO A 87 9.52 7.89 1.53
C PRO A 87 10.24 6.83 0.70
N ASN A 88 9.48 6.15 -0.16
CA ASN A 88 10.05 5.25 -1.16
C ASN A 88 11.05 5.98 -2.08
N LEU A 89 12.06 5.25 -2.57
CA LEU A 89 13.02 5.78 -3.54
C LEU A 89 12.31 6.15 -4.85
N THR A 90 12.57 7.35 -5.33
CA THR A 90 12.12 7.80 -6.65
C THR A 90 13.08 7.29 -7.72
N HIS A 91 12.55 6.82 -8.86
CA HIS A 91 13.39 6.40 -9.97
C HIS A 91 14.16 7.61 -10.53
N PRO A 92 15.43 7.44 -10.95
CA PRO A 92 16.27 8.55 -11.42
C PRO A 92 15.69 9.33 -12.61
N ASP A 93 14.90 8.69 -13.46
CA ASP A 93 14.30 9.31 -14.66
C ASP A 93 13.06 10.18 -14.34
N VAL A 94 12.56 10.11 -13.09
CA VAL A 94 11.39 10.91 -12.68
C VAL A 94 11.85 12.35 -12.42
N PRO A 95 11.22 13.36 -13.05
CA PRO A 95 11.56 14.76 -12.81
C PRO A 95 11.30 15.12 -11.35
N ILE A 96 12.17 15.98 -10.81
CA ILE A 96 11.95 16.56 -9.48
C ILE A 96 11.00 17.73 -9.67
N GLY A 97 9.87 17.69 -8.98
CA GLY A 97 8.83 18.72 -9.06
C GLY A 97 7.99 18.77 -7.78
N LYS A 98 7.33 19.90 -7.56
CA LYS A 98 6.45 20.15 -6.40
C LYS A 98 4.98 19.92 -6.72
N THR A 99 4.61 20.09 -7.98
CA THR A 99 3.22 19.98 -8.47
C THR A 99 3.14 19.08 -9.70
N GLU A 100 1.93 18.69 -10.06
CA GLU A 100 1.67 17.90 -11.27
C GLU A 100 1.96 18.66 -12.57
N ASP A 101 2.01 20.00 -12.55
CA ASP A 101 2.35 20.82 -13.71
C ASP A 101 3.81 20.64 -14.14
N GLU A 102 4.67 20.14 -13.25
CA GLU A 102 6.09 19.86 -13.51
C GLU A 102 6.31 18.43 -14.07
N ASN A 103 5.23 17.67 -14.29
CA ASN A 103 5.31 16.36 -14.92
C ASN A 103 5.79 16.49 -16.37
N ARG A 104 6.69 15.59 -16.77
CA ARG A 104 7.16 15.53 -18.15
C ARG A 104 6.32 14.54 -18.95
N GLU A 105 5.65 15.02 -20.02
CA GLU A 105 5.00 14.14 -20.97
C GLU A 105 6.06 13.30 -21.70
N LEU A 106 5.96 11.98 -21.60
CA LEU A 106 6.91 11.06 -22.23
C LEU A 106 6.53 10.77 -23.68
N ARG A 107 5.23 10.62 -23.95
CA ARG A 107 4.70 10.38 -25.29
C ARG A 107 3.19 10.62 -25.33
N VAL A 108 2.69 10.89 -26.50
CA VAL A 108 1.27 10.91 -26.84
C VAL A 108 0.98 9.71 -27.73
N HIS A 109 -0.12 9.02 -27.52
CA HIS A 109 -0.58 7.92 -28.35
C HIS A 109 -1.91 8.28 -29.01
N GLY A 110 -1.92 8.30 -30.33
CA GLY A 110 -3.07 8.71 -31.13
C GLY A 110 -3.27 10.23 -31.14
N ALA A 111 -4.39 10.63 -31.71
CA ALA A 111 -4.86 12.01 -31.70
C ALA A 111 -6.28 12.05 -31.13
N PRO A 112 -6.66 13.10 -30.38
CA PRO A 112 -8.04 13.26 -29.94
C PRO A 112 -8.97 13.31 -31.17
N PRO A 113 -10.13 12.62 -31.12
CA PRO A 113 -11.08 12.71 -32.22
C PRO A 113 -11.66 14.12 -32.30
N GLU A 114 -11.75 14.64 -33.53
CA GLU A 114 -12.46 15.89 -33.80
C GLU A 114 -13.93 15.58 -34.07
N PHE A 115 -14.83 16.19 -33.29
CA PHE A 115 -16.26 16.04 -33.49
C PHE A 115 -16.82 17.26 -34.22
N ALA A 116 -17.68 17.03 -35.24
CA ALA A 116 -18.42 18.08 -35.93
C ALA A 116 -19.51 18.72 -35.05
N TRP A 117 -19.71 18.21 -33.84
CA TRP A 117 -20.67 18.67 -32.85
C TRP A 117 -20.01 18.87 -31.49
N LYS A 118 -20.68 19.62 -30.60
CA LYS A 118 -20.22 19.74 -29.21
C LYS A 118 -20.38 18.39 -28.47
N ALA A 119 -19.26 17.80 -28.08
CA ALA A 119 -19.28 16.59 -27.27
C ALA A 119 -19.92 16.85 -25.90
N LEU A 120 -20.79 15.94 -25.48
CA LEU A 120 -21.38 15.94 -24.14
C LEU A 120 -20.37 15.36 -23.15
N ASP A 121 -20.36 15.88 -21.93
CA ASP A 121 -19.59 15.27 -20.84
C ASP A 121 -20.31 14.02 -20.30
N HIS A 122 -19.62 13.26 -19.41
CA HIS A 122 -20.17 12.02 -18.86
C HIS A 122 -21.46 12.22 -18.06
N LEU A 123 -21.66 13.37 -17.42
CA LEU A 123 -22.88 13.68 -16.69
C LEU A 123 -24.05 14.03 -17.62
N GLU A 124 -23.77 14.77 -18.68
CA GLU A 124 -24.77 15.10 -19.70
C GLU A 124 -25.24 13.83 -20.42
N LEU A 125 -24.28 12.91 -20.72
CA LEU A 125 -24.61 11.58 -21.29
C LEU A 125 -25.40 10.74 -20.30
N ALA A 126 -24.98 10.70 -19.03
CA ALA A 126 -25.68 9.94 -18.01
C ALA A 126 -27.13 10.44 -17.79
N ALA A 127 -27.32 11.75 -17.76
CA ALA A 127 -28.66 12.34 -17.64
C ALA A 127 -29.53 12.04 -18.88
N LYS A 128 -28.95 12.15 -20.08
CA LYS A 128 -29.67 11.88 -21.34
C LYS A 128 -30.18 10.43 -21.44
N HIS A 129 -29.45 9.48 -20.91
CA HIS A 129 -29.72 8.05 -21.02
C HIS A 129 -30.14 7.41 -19.69
N ASP A 130 -30.38 8.17 -18.64
CA ASP A 130 -30.77 7.70 -17.30
C ASP A 130 -29.82 6.63 -16.74
N LEU A 131 -28.52 6.93 -16.76
CA LEU A 131 -27.44 5.96 -16.44
C LEU A 131 -26.92 6.04 -15.03
N ILE A 132 -27.03 7.20 -14.35
CA ILE A 132 -26.49 7.44 -13.01
C ILE A 132 -27.52 8.20 -12.18
N ASP A 133 -27.70 7.78 -10.92
CA ASP A 133 -28.53 8.46 -9.95
C ASP A 133 -27.69 8.89 -8.74
N PHE A 134 -27.25 10.14 -8.73
CA PHE A 134 -26.51 10.73 -7.63
C PHE A 134 -27.42 11.18 -6.48
N GLU A 135 -28.67 11.56 -6.78
CA GLU A 135 -29.62 12.04 -5.77
C GLU A 135 -30.01 10.90 -4.80
N SER A 136 -30.41 9.77 -5.35
CA SER A 136 -30.69 8.57 -4.55
C SER A 136 -29.43 8.04 -3.86
N GLY A 137 -28.27 8.10 -4.49
CA GLY A 137 -27.00 7.75 -3.86
C GLY A 137 -26.71 8.61 -2.63
N ALA A 138 -26.86 9.93 -2.75
CA ALA A 138 -26.67 10.87 -1.66
C ALA A 138 -27.70 10.65 -0.54
N LYS A 139 -28.95 10.35 -0.87
CA LYS A 139 -30.02 10.05 0.09
C LYS A 139 -29.74 8.79 0.90
N VAL A 140 -29.19 7.75 0.29
CA VAL A 140 -29.01 6.42 0.91
C VAL A 140 -27.69 6.31 1.68
N ALA A 141 -26.60 6.81 1.10
CA ALA A 141 -25.25 6.59 1.62
C ALA A 141 -24.45 7.87 1.88
N GLY A 142 -24.95 9.03 1.46
CA GLY A 142 -24.28 10.31 1.61
C GLY A 142 -23.74 10.86 0.28
N GLN A 143 -23.22 12.08 0.33
CA GLN A 143 -22.65 12.75 -0.84
C GLN A 143 -21.54 11.92 -1.47
N LYS A 144 -21.38 12.01 -2.80
CA LYS A 144 -20.38 11.26 -3.60
C LYS A 144 -20.59 9.73 -3.64
N PHE A 145 -21.72 9.22 -3.15
CA PHE A 145 -22.23 7.91 -3.53
C PHE A 145 -23.22 8.05 -4.69
N TYR A 146 -23.41 6.98 -5.43
CA TYR A 146 -24.24 6.97 -6.64
C TYR A 146 -24.79 5.56 -6.90
N PHE A 147 -25.86 5.49 -7.70
CA PHE A 147 -26.30 4.25 -8.32
C PHE A 147 -25.96 4.30 -9.81
N LEU A 148 -25.34 3.24 -10.32
CA LEU A 148 -25.32 2.97 -11.76
C LEU A 148 -26.64 2.36 -12.15
N LYS A 149 -27.12 2.70 -13.34
CA LYS A 149 -28.40 2.23 -13.86
C LYS A 149 -28.27 1.72 -15.29
N ASN A 150 -29.19 0.85 -15.66
CA ASN A 150 -29.37 0.41 -17.04
C ASN A 150 -28.08 -0.07 -17.71
N GLU A 151 -27.80 0.42 -18.91
CA GLU A 151 -26.65 0.00 -19.74
C GLU A 151 -25.30 0.33 -19.10
N LEU A 152 -25.23 1.30 -18.18
CA LEU A 152 -23.96 1.63 -17.51
C LEU A 152 -23.52 0.52 -16.55
N VAL A 153 -24.45 -0.21 -15.94
CA VAL A 153 -24.14 -1.41 -15.15
C VAL A 153 -23.48 -2.46 -16.05
N LEU A 154 -24.03 -2.68 -17.24
CA LEU A 154 -23.47 -3.63 -18.21
C LEU A 154 -22.12 -3.17 -18.74
N LEU A 155 -21.95 -1.88 -18.97
CA LEU A 155 -20.67 -1.30 -19.40
C LEU A 155 -19.58 -1.47 -18.34
N GLU A 156 -19.87 -1.23 -17.06
CA GLU A 156 -18.93 -1.50 -15.96
C GLU A 156 -18.49 -2.96 -15.96
N GLN A 157 -19.44 -3.90 -16.05
CA GLN A 157 -19.13 -5.33 -16.08
C GLN A 157 -18.32 -5.71 -17.32
N ALA A 158 -18.61 -5.12 -18.47
CA ALA A 158 -17.85 -5.34 -19.70
C ALA A 158 -16.41 -4.84 -19.57
N LEU A 159 -16.16 -3.69 -18.96
CA LEU A 159 -14.83 -3.16 -18.71
C LEU A 159 -14.03 -4.02 -17.72
N VAL A 160 -14.69 -4.48 -16.66
CA VAL A 160 -14.09 -5.43 -15.70
C VAL A 160 -13.71 -6.72 -16.42
N ARG A 161 -14.63 -7.31 -17.20
CA ARG A 161 -14.38 -8.53 -17.95
C ARG A 161 -13.24 -8.38 -18.94
N PHE A 162 -13.22 -7.29 -19.70
CA PHE A 162 -12.16 -6.97 -20.66
C PHE A 162 -10.79 -6.93 -19.96
N SER A 163 -10.70 -6.22 -18.82
CA SER A 163 -9.46 -6.10 -18.04
C SER A 163 -8.98 -7.45 -17.52
N LEU A 164 -9.88 -8.26 -16.94
CA LEU A 164 -9.54 -9.59 -16.44
C LEU A 164 -9.06 -10.53 -17.55
N ASP A 165 -9.74 -10.53 -18.70
CA ASP A 165 -9.35 -11.38 -19.84
C ASP A 165 -8.00 -10.95 -20.43
N LEU A 166 -7.73 -9.64 -20.50
CA LEU A 166 -6.45 -9.10 -20.96
C LEU A 166 -5.31 -9.55 -20.03
N LEU A 167 -5.48 -9.38 -18.72
CA LEU A 167 -4.45 -9.72 -17.72
C LEU A 167 -4.24 -11.24 -17.63
N ARG A 168 -5.29 -12.03 -17.72
CA ARG A 168 -5.19 -13.49 -17.81
C ARG A 168 -4.33 -13.93 -18.99
N ARG A 169 -4.54 -13.35 -20.17
CA ARG A 169 -3.71 -13.62 -21.37
C ARG A 169 -2.24 -13.22 -21.17
N LYS A 170 -1.97 -12.21 -20.32
CA LYS A 170 -0.62 -11.79 -19.94
C LYS A 170 -0.01 -12.61 -18.80
N GLY A 171 -0.66 -13.70 -18.37
CA GLY A 171 -0.14 -14.62 -17.34
C GLY A 171 -0.35 -14.15 -15.91
N TYR A 172 -1.29 -13.24 -15.66
CA TYR A 172 -1.67 -12.86 -14.30
C TYR A 172 -2.62 -13.89 -13.68
N THR A 173 -2.38 -14.23 -12.41
CA THR A 173 -3.34 -14.97 -11.60
C THR A 173 -4.43 -14.01 -11.14
N LEU A 174 -5.68 -14.35 -11.44
CA LEU A 174 -6.83 -13.52 -11.11
C LEU A 174 -7.32 -13.81 -9.68
N PHE A 175 -7.58 -12.75 -8.93
CA PHE A 175 -8.16 -12.78 -7.59
C PHE A 175 -9.40 -11.89 -7.53
N GLN A 176 -10.43 -12.36 -6.89
CA GLN A 176 -11.43 -11.49 -6.27
C GLN A 176 -11.05 -11.37 -4.80
N THR A 177 -10.68 -10.17 -4.37
CA THR A 177 -10.14 -9.97 -3.04
C THR A 177 -11.24 -9.63 -2.03
N PRO A 178 -11.02 -9.85 -0.72
CA PRO A 178 -11.85 -9.23 0.30
C PRO A 178 -11.86 -7.71 0.17
N ASP A 179 -12.97 -7.08 0.48
CA ASP A 179 -13.10 -5.62 0.54
C ASP A 179 -12.67 -5.03 1.90
N LEU A 180 -12.22 -5.90 2.80
CA LEU A 180 -11.71 -5.59 4.13
C LEU A 180 -10.28 -6.11 4.28
N ALA A 181 -9.48 -5.38 5.07
CA ALA A 181 -8.16 -5.81 5.50
C ALA A 181 -7.93 -5.43 6.95
N ARG A 182 -6.97 -6.05 7.61
CA ARG A 182 -6.51 -5.62 8.93
C ARG A 182 -5.78 -4.29 8.82
N ALA A 183 -5.92 -3.44 9.84
CA ALA A 183 -5.31 -2.12 9.85
C ALA A 183 -3.77 -2.16 9.81
N ASP A 184 -3.14 -3.20 10.40
CA ASP A 184 -1.70 -3.39 10.36
C ASP A 184 -1.20 -3.76 8.94
N VAL A 185 -1.98 -4.53 8.18
CA VAL A 185 -1.69 -4.83 6.77
C VAL A 185 -1.77 -3.56 5.92
N ALA A 186 -2.82 -2.77 6.09
CA ALA A 186 -2.96 -1.50 5.38
C ALA A 186 -1.82 -0.53 5.70
N ALA A 187 -1.46 -0.40 6.98
CA ALA A 187 -0.35 0.45 7.42
C ALA A 187 1.00 -0.03 6.87
N GLY A 188 1.24 -1.35 6.83
CA GLY A 188 2.45 -1.95 6.27
C GLY A 188 2.65 -1.64 4.79
N LEU A 189 1.57 -1.43 4.05
CA LEU A 189 1.55 -1.04 2.64
C LEU A 189 1.51 0.48 2.41
N GLY A 190 1.69 1.28 3.47
CA GLY A 190 1.75 2.74 3.38
C GLY A 190 0.39 3.45 3.44
N PHE A 191 -0.69 2.71 3.66
CA PHE A 191 -2.00 3.26 3.92
C PHE A 191 -2.15 3.44 5.43
N ASN A 192 -2.14 4.70 5.91
CA ASN A 192 -2.27 4.97 7.35
C ASN A 192 -3.75 5.11 7.73
N PRO A 193 -4.37 4.08 8.34
CA PRO A 193 -5.80 4.12 8.68
C PRO A 193 -6.13 5.05 9.86
N ARG A 194 -5.13 5.55 10.58
CA ARG A 194 -5.30 6.37 11.80
C ARG A 194 -4.61 7.73 11.74
N GLY A 195 -4.03 8.10 10.60
CA GLY A 195 -3.39 9.41 10.42
C GLY A 195 -4.40 10.54 10.20
N ALA A 196 -3.94 11.79 10.38
CA ALA A 196 -4.76 12.98 10.17
C ALA A 196 -5.28 13.12 8.72
N GLU A 197 -4.55 12.55 7.76
CA GLU A 197 -4.89 12.54 6.33
C GLU A 197 -5.34 11.15 5.85
N THR A 198 -5.97 10.37 6.74
CA THR A 198 -6.44 9.05 6.35
C THR A 198 -7.51 9.15 5.27
N ASN A 199 -7.33 8.34 4.22
CA ASN A 199 -8.31 8.17 3.15
C ASN A 199 -9.06 6.83 3.27
N ILE A 200 -8.98 6.18 4.43
CA ILE A 200 -9.51 4.84 4.69
C ILE A 200 -10.68 4.90 5.67
N TYR A 201 -11.74 4.15 5.37
CA TYR A 201 -12.83 3.88 6.30
C TYR A 201 -12.43 2.80 7.30
N SER A 202 -12.58 3.08 8.59
CA SER A 202 -12.40 2.08 9.66
C SER A 202 -13.74 1.44 10.04
N VAL A 203 -13.70 0.16 10.37
CA VAL A 203 -14.86 -0.56 10.92
C VAL A 203 -14.87 -0.39 12.44
N ALA A 204 -15.98 0.09 12.98
CA ALA A 204 -16.10 0.30 14.42
C ALA A 204 -15.91 -1.02 15.20
N ASP A 205 -15.33 -0.92 16.38
CA ASP A 205 -15.11 -2.02 17.32
C ASP A 205 -14.32 -3.22 16.73
N SER A 206 -13.47 -2.96 15.74
CA SER A 206 -12.62 -3.97 15.10
C SER A 206 -11.25 -3.40 14.70
N ASP A 207 -10.33 -4.28 14.33
CA ASP A 207 -9.05 -3.93 13.71
C ASP A 207 -9.11 -3.91 12.17
N LEU A 208 -10.32 -3.93 11.59
CA LEU A 208 -10.54 -3.98 10.16
C LEU A 208 -10.76 -2.58 9.56
N VAL A 209 -10.37 -2.46 8.30
CA VAL A 209 -10.60 -1.27 7.47
C VAL A 209 -11.15 -1.68 6.12
N LEU A 210 -11.97 -0.82 5.50
CA LEU A 210 -12.37 -0.98 4.11
C LEU A 210 -11.18 -0.63 3.21
N ILE A 211 -10.91 -1.46 2.21
CA ILE A 211 -9.76 -1.24 1.34
C ILE A 211 -10.02 -0.12 0.33
N GLY A 212 -9.02 0.71 0.09
CA GLY A 212 -9.03 1.72 -0.99
C GLY A 212 -8.49 1.17 -2.33
N THR A 213 -8.00 -0.08 -2.32
CA THR A 213 -7.42 -0.76 -3.48
C THR A 213 -7.11 -2.23 -3.13
N ALA A 214 -7.21 -3.14 -4.09
CA ALA A 214 -6.79 -4.53 -3.94
C ALA A 214 -5.28 -4.69 -3.67
N GLU A 215 -4.49 -3.64 -3.88
CA GLU A 215 -3.09 -3.59 -3.48
C GLU A 215 -2.89 -3.95 -2.00
N ILE A 216 -3.79 -3.49 -1.12
CA ILE A 216 -3.72 -3.78 0.32
C ILE A 216 -3.85 -5.28 0.57
N THR A 217 -4.84 -5.92 0.00
CA THR A 217 -5.11 -7.35 0.21
C THR A 217 -4.10 -8.24 -0.49
N LEU A 218 -3.72 -7.92 -1.73
CA LEU A 218 -2.72 -8.68 -2.48
C LEU A 218 -1.30 -8.50 -1.93
N GLY A 219 -0.95 -7.29 -1.48
CA GLY A 219 0.33 -7.02 -0.82
C GLY A 219 0.44 -7.74 0.52
N GLY A 220 -0.65 -7.78 1.27
CA GLY A 220 -0.75 -8.52 2.53
C GLY A 220 -0.75 -10.03 2.39
N LEU A 221 -1.03 -10.58 1.19
CA LEU A 221 -1.08 -12.03 0.95
C LEU A 221 0.21 -12.75 1.36
N HIS A 222 1.35 -12.09 1.18
CA HIS A 222 2.67 -12.62 1.50
C HIS A 222 3.32 -11.94 2.72
N GLN A 223 2.50 -11.36 3.59
CA GLN A 223 3.02 -10.75 4.82
C GLN A 223 3.76 -11.79 5.66
N ASN A 224 4.97 -11.45 6.11
CA ASN A 224 5.84 -12.31 6.91
C ASN A 224 6.29 -13.62 6.21
N GLU A 225 6.17 -13.71 4.88
CA GLU A 225 6.67 -14.84 4.10
C GLU A 225 8.02 -14.51 3.43
N ILE A 226 8.89 -15.52 3.35
CA ILE A 226 10.10 -15.48 2.52
C ILE A 226 9.78 -16.25 1.24
N LEU A 227 9.67 -15.52 0.12
CA LEU A 227 9.37 -16.12 -1.17
C LEU A 227 10.63 -16.73 -1.79
N ALA A 228 10.52 -17.96 -2.31
CA ALA A 228 11.61 -18.60 -3.05
C ALA A 228 11.90 -17.83 -4.35
N GLY A 229 13.18 -17.59 -4.66
CA GLY A 229 13.59 -16.77 -5.80
C GLY A 229 13.15 -17.33 -7.15
N ASP A 230 13.08 -18.65 -7.30
CA ASP A 230 12.59 -19.36 -8.50
C ASP A 230 11.08 -19.24 -8.70
N SER A 231 10.33 -18.87 -7.66
CA SER A 231 8.89 -18.60 -7.74
C SER A 231 8.54 -17.21 -8.24
N LEU A 232 9.54 -16.36 -8.49
CA LEU A 232 9.37 -14.97 -8.93
C LEU A 232 9.66 -14.83 -10.44
N PRO A 233 9.02 -13.92 -11.16
CA PRO A 233 8.00 -12.98 -10.66
C PRO A 233 6.62 -13.62 -10.51
N ARG A 234 5.89 -13.25 -9.45
CA ARG A 234 4.47 -13.57 -9.30
C ARG A 234 3.63 -12.38 -9.76
N ARG A 235 2.73 -12.63 -10.70
CA ARG A 235 1.84 -11.62 -11.28
C ARG A 235 0.43 -11.86 -10.82
N TYR A 236 -0.15 -10.90 -10.11
CA TYR A 236 -1.49 -10.98 -9.55
C TYR A 236 -2.37 -9.85 -10.09
N CYS A 237 -3.62 -10.18 -10.31
CA CYS A 237 -4.65 -9.22 -10.69
C CYS A 237 -5.78 -9.31 -9.66
N GLY A 238 -6.06 -8.23 -8.94
CA GLY A 238 -7.12 -8.15 -7.95
C GLY A 238 -8.31 -7.35 -8.45
N LEU A 239 -9.49 -7.96 -8.43
CA LEU A 239 -10.77 -7.27 -8.56
C LEU A 239 -11.33 -7.02 -7.16
N SER A 240 -11.68 -5.77 -6.85
CA SER A 240 -12.29 -5.39 -5.58
C SER A 240 -13.22 -4.20 -5.74
N HIS A 241 -14.14 -4.03 -4.79
CA HIS A 241 -14.67 -2.71 -4.48
C HIS A 241 -13.61 -1.92 -3.71
N CYS A 242 -13.57 -0.63 -3.93
CA CYS A 242 -12.63 0.28 -3.29
C CYS A 242 -13.40 1.40 -2.59
N PHE A 243 -12.94 1.76 -1.39
CA PHE A 243 -13.57 2.77 -0.55
C PHE A 243 -12.56 3.83 -0.17
N ARG A 244 -12.89 5.10 -0.42
CA ARG A 244 -12.01 6.22 -0.07
C ARG A 244 -12.80 7.32 0.61
N VAL A 245 -12.30 7.90 1.66
CA VAL A 245 -12.94 9.02 2.38
C VAL A 245 -12.94 10.30 1.56
N GLU A 246 -11.96 10.45 0.64
CA GLU A 246 -11.83 11.59 -0.28
C GLU A 246 -11.89 12.96 0.41
N GLY A 247 -11.32 13.04 1.62
CA GLY A 247 -11.24 14.27 2.39
C GLY A 247 -10.41 15.35 1.71
N GLY A 248 -10.85 16.61 1.77
CA GLY A 248 -10.03 17.76 1.35
C GLY A 248 -9.99 18.07 -0.15
N ALA A 249 -10.65 17.28 -1.01
CA ALA A 249 -10.66 17.54 -2.45
C ALA A 249 -11.75 18.56 -2.85
N HIS A 250 -11.37 19.81 -2.97
CA HIS A 250 -12.22 20.89 -3.50
C HIS A 250 -11.75 21.26 -4.91
N GLY A 251 -12.61 21.16 -5.93
CA GLY A 251 -12.32 21.59 -7.30
C GLY A 251 -13.13 20.89 -8.39
N ARG A 252 -12.84 21.22 -9.67
CA ARG A 252 -13.52 20.65 -10.86
C ARG A 252 -13.40 19.13 -10.94
N ALA A 253 -12.30 18.54 -10.48
CA ALA A 253 -12.05 17.10 -10.43
C ALA A 253 -12.98 16.35 -9.46
N SER A 254 -13.82 17.04 -8.67
CA SER A 254 -14.77 16.42 -7.73
C SER A 254 -16.16 16.20 -8.33
N ARG A 255 -16.40 16.61 -9.59
CA ARG A 255 -17.72 16.50 -10.24
C ARG A 255 -17.90 15.09 -10.84
N GLY A 256 -19.09 14.51 -10.65
CA GLY A 256 -19.48 13.24 -11.25
C GLY A 256 -18.70 12.04 -10.69
N LEU A 257 -18.32 11.12 -11.57
CA LEU A 257 -17.66 9.84 -11.20
C LEU A 257 -16.14 9.93 -10.97
N TYR A 258 -15.50 11.07 -11.22
CA TYR A 258 -14.05 11.20 -11.09
C TYR A 258 -13.53 11.04 -9.65
N ARG A 259 -14.36 11.36 -8.66
CA ARG A 259 -13.98 11.30 -7.26
C ARG A 259 -15.17 10.93 -6.39
N VAL A 260 -15.27 9.66 -6.09
CA VAL A 260 -16.39 9.02 -5.41
C VAL A 260 -15.89 8.18 -4.23
N HIS A 261 -16.76 7.92 -3.25
CA HIS A 261 -16.42 7.17 -2.04
C HIS A 261 -16.32 5.66 -2.26
N GLN A 262 -17.01 5.15 -3.29
CA GLN A 262 -16.99 3.72 -3.64
C GLN A 262 -16.90 3.56 -5.15
N PHE A 263 -16.06 2.64 -5.61
CA PHE A 263 -15.87 2.30 -7.03
C PHE A 263 -15.29 0.89 -7.17
N THR A 264 -15.39 0.31 -8.36
CA THR A 264 -14.77 -0.98 -8.70
C THR A 264 -13.38 -0.75 -9.30
N LYS A 265 -12.41 -1.59 -8.93
CA LYS A 265 -11.02 -1.49 -9.42
C LYS A 265 -10.47 -2.86 -9.80
N VAL A 266 -9.77 -2.90 -10.92
CA VAL A 266 -8.91 -4.03 -11.32
C VAL A 266 -7.46 -3.58 -11.14
N GLU A 267 -6.75 -4.21 -10.21
CA GLU A 267 -5.39 -3.83 -9.79
C GLU A 267 -4.37 -4.87 -10.22
N GLN A 268 -3.21 -4.43 -10.69
CA GLN A 268 -2.08 -5.30 -11.01
C GLN A 268 -1.02 -5.21 -9.91
N VAL A 269 -0.58 -6.35 -9.39
CA VAL A 269 0.50 -6.45 -8.41
C VAL A 269 1.53 -7.47 -8.89
N VAL A 270 2.81 -7.09 -8.87
CA VAL A 270 3.90 -7.97 -9.27
C VAL A 270 4.93 -8.05 -8.15
N PHE A 271 5.12 -9.25 -7.61
CA PHE A 271 6.23 -9.56 -6.72
C PHE A 271 7.40 -10.03 -7.57
N CYS A 272 8.51 -9.30 -7.54
CA CYS A 272 9.69 -9.64 -8.32
C CYS A 272 10.99 -9.41 -7.54
N ALA A 273 12.07 -10.05 -7.96
CA ALA A 273 13.39 -9.75 -7.43
C ALA A 273 13.84 -8.34 -7.88
N PRO A 274 14.67 -7.61 -7.09
CA PRO A 274 15.03 -6.22 -7.36
C PRO A 274 15.59 -5.96 -8.76
N HIS A 275 16.36 -6.91 -9.30
CA HIS A 275 16.95 -6.78 -10.64
C HIS A 275 15.93 -6.92 -11.80
N TYR A 276 14.70 -7.38 -11.51
CA TYR A 276 13.59 -7.45 -12.48
C TYR A 276 12.72 -6.20 -12.50
N LEU A 277 12.88 -5.31 -11.52
CA LEU A 277 11.97 -4.17 -11.35
C LEU A 277 11.99 -3.26 -12.59
N ALA A 278 13.17 -2.79 -13.00
CA ALA A 278 13.31 -1.89 -14.13
C ALA A 278 12.88 -2.50 -15.49
N PRO A 279 13.32 -3.72 -15.88
CA PRO A 279 12.88 -4.33 -17.13
C PRO A 279 11.38 -4.62 -17.22
N HIS A 280 10.71 -4.95 -16.12
CA HIS A 280 9.26 -5.23 -16.13
C HIS A 280 8.42 -3.97 -16.17
N LEU A 281 8.84 -2.90 -15.52
CA LEU A 281 8.26 -1.58 -15.70
C LEU A 281 8.36 -1.14 -17.17
N ILE A 282 9.55 -1.26 -17.78
CA ILE A 282 9.81 -0.90 -19.17
C ILE A 282 9.07 -1.82 -20.15
N ARG A 283 8.96 -3.13 -19.89
CA ARG A 283 8.22 -4.07 -20.74
C ARG A 283 6.71 -3.84 -20.69
N GLY A 284 6.16 -3.53 -19.53
CA GLY A 284 4.78 -3.04 -19.43
C GLY A 284 4.54 -1.85 -20.35
N PHE A 285 5.54 -0.99 -20.55
CA PHE A 285 5.54 0.14 -21.46
C PHE A 285 5.69 -0.21 -22.94
N ASN A 286 6.50 -1.22 -23.29
CA ASN A 286 6.88 -1.50 -24.69
C ASN A 286 6.03 -2.57 -25.38
N ASP A 287 5.26 -3.38 -24.66
CA ASP A 287 4.48 -4.50 -25.25
C ASP A 287 3.09 -4.05 -25.78
N ARG A 288 3.01 -2.79 -26.16
CA ARG A 288 1.78 -2.08 -26.52
C ARG A 288 1.57 -1.98 -28.02
N ARG A 289 1.15 -3.02 -28.62
CA ARG A 289 0.53 -2.97 -29.94
C ARG A 289 -1.00 -3.14 -29.89
N GLY A 290 -1.62 -2.67 -28.82
CA GLY A 290 -3.08 -2.70 -28.68
C GLY A 290 -3.52 -1.47 -27.88
N VAL A 291 -4.62 -0.92 -28.29
CA VAL A 291 -5.27 0.37 -27.93
C VAL A 291 -5.49 0.58 -26.41
N ASP A 292 -5.14 -0.37 -25.56
CA ASP A 292 -5.86 -0.59 -24.31
C ASP A 292 -5.01 -0.39 -23.05
N ALA A 293 -3.77 0.06 -23.19
CA ALA A 293 -2.86 0.21 -22.06
C ALA A 293 -2.82 1.64 -21.50
N ALA A 294 -3.33 2.63 -22.19
CA ALA A 294 -3.16 4.04 -21.83
C ALA A 294 -3.85 4.43 -20.51
N GLU A 295 -5.04 3.91 -20.24
CA GLU A 295 -5.75 4.21 -18.99
C GLU A 295 -5.17 3.49 -17.77
N PHE A 296 -4.71 2.24 -17.93
CA PHE A 296 -4.02 1.50 -16.88
C PHE A 296 -2.64 2.07 -16.54
N GLU A 297 -2.02 2.84 -17.44
CA GLU A 297 -0.72 3.46 -17.22
C GLU A 297 -0.76 4.71 -16.36
N TYR A 298 -1.80 5.47 -16.41
CA TYR A 298 -1.91 6.73 -15.69
C TYR A 298 -1.84 6.57 -14.17
N GLU A 299 -2.42 5.50 -13.64
CA GLU A 299 -2.33 5.18 -12.21
C GLU A 299 -0.97 4.59 -11.80
N MET A 300 -0.33 3.80 -12.67
CA MET A 300 0.97 3.19 -12.38
C MET A 300 2.11 4.22 -12.29
N HIS A 301 2.04 5.33 -13.03
CA HIS A 301 3.07 6.37 -12.99
C HIS A 301 3.05 7.25 -11.74
N ARG A 302 1.92 7.39 -11.09
CA ARG A 302 1.81 8.15 -9.84
C ARG A 302 2.38 7.43 -8.62
N ARG A 303 2.55 6.10 -8.68
CA ARG A 303 2.98 5.30 -7.54
C ARG A 303 4.12 4.37 -7.93
N GLN A 304 5.34 4.89 -7.95
CA GLN A 304 6.51 4.03 -7.96
C GLN A 304 6.58 3.30 -6.63
N TRP A 305 6.17 2.07 -6.66
CA TRP A 305 6.20 1.15 -5.53
C TRP A 305 7.50 0.35 -5.55
N CYS A 306 8.30 0.52 -4.50
CA CYS A 306 9.27 -0.48 -4.10
C CYS A 306 8.73 -1.18 -2.85
N PRO A 307 8.37 -2.46 -2.90
CA PRO A 307 7.89 -3.21 -1.73
C PRO A 307 9.00 -3.58 -0.75
N CYS A 308 10.20 -3.04 -0.91
CA CYS A 308 11.30 -3.22 0.04
C CYS A 308 11.18 -2.20 1.16
N ARG A 309 10.43 -2.53 2.19
CA ARG A 309 10.57 -1.97 3.54
C ARG A 309 11.29 -2.93 4.46
#